data_f842bb9706ad4199946b7065be3077fa
#
_entry.id   f842bb9706ad4199946b7065be3077fa
#
_cell.length_a   1.000
_cell.length_b   1.000
_cell.length_c   1.000
_cell.angle_alpha   90.00
_cell.angle_beta   90.00
_cell.angle_gamma   90.00
#
_symmetry.space_group_name_H-M   'P 1'
#
loop_
_entity.id
_entity.type
_entity.pdbx_description
1 polymer ?
#
loop_
_entity_poly.entity_id
_entity_poly.type
_entity_poly.pdbx_seq_one_letter_code
_entity_poly.pdbx_strand_id
1 'polypeptide(L)' 'MTLSKYISGLSEAEQDAYAERCGTTGKYLRGHIKCATRIPRPALMKALAAESHGAVSLDDVFRHFELLDSEESAA' A
#
# COMPACT_ATOMS: atom_id res chain seq x y z
N MET A 1 3.23 -8.22 -7.57
CA MET A 1 4.25 -7.51 -6.74
C MET A 1 3.62 -7.08 -5.44
N THR A 2 4.34 -7.22 -4.34
CA THR A 2 3.79 -6.77 -3.05
C THR A 2 3.86 -5.25 -2.95
N LEU A 3 2.96 -4.69 -2.16
CA LEU A 3 2.95 -3.24 -1.95
C LEU A 3 4.26 -2.77 -1.33
N SER A 4 4.78 -3.53 -0.37
CA SER A 4 6.03 -3.19 0.28
C SER A 4 7.19 -3.14 -0.73
N LYS A 5 7.26 -4.10 -1.62
CA LYS A 5 8.30 -4.12 -2.66
C LYS A 5 8.15 -2.95 -3.62
N TYR A 6 6.92 -2.64 -3.99
CA TYR A 6 6.67 -1.54 -4.89
C TYR A 6 7.16 -0.22 -4.27
N ILE A 7 6.77 0.03 -3.03
CA ILE A 7 7.17 1.26 -2.34
C ILE A 7 8.69 1.31 -2.18
N SER A 8 9.30 0.20 -1.79
CA SER A 8 10.75 0.16 -1.59
C SER A 8 11.53 0.40 -2.87
N GLY A 9 10.94 0.09 -4.02
CA GLY A 9 11.59 0.31 -5.29
C GLY A 9 11.49 1.74 -5.80
N LEU A 10 10.70 2.58 -5.15
CA LEU A 10 10.56 3.98 -5.54
C LEU A 10 11.62 4.83 -4.83
N SER A 11 12.08 5.88 -5.51
CA SER A 11 12.92 6.89 -4.85
C SER A 11 12.06 7.65 -3.85
N GLU A 12 12.71 8.40 -2.97
CA GLU A 12 11.97 9.19 -1.99
C GLU A 12 11.03 10.18 -2.67
N ALA A 13 11.50 10.83 -3.72
CA ALA A 13 10.66 11.78 -4.46
C ALA A 13 9.47 11.06 -5.10
N GLU A 14 9.69 9.87 -5.62
CA GLU A 14 8.62 9.08 -6.23
C GLU A 14 7.63 8.61 -5.17
N GLN A 15 8.12 8.24 -3.99
CA GLN A 15 7.26 7.86 -2.89
C GLN A 15 6.36 9.01 -2.47
N ASP A 16 6.93 10.21 -2.38
CA ASP A 16 6.15 11.40 -2.02
C ASP A 16 5.09 11.70 -3.08
N ALA A 17 5.45 11.60 -4.34
CA ALA A 17 4.50 11.83 -5.42
C ALA A 17 3.37 10.79 -5.42
N TYR A 18 3.73 9.53 -5.22
CA TYR A 18 2.76 8.45 -5.15
C TYR A 18 1.80 8.68 -3.98
N ALA A 19 2.35 9.02 -2.82
CA ALA A 19 1.54 9.28 -1.63
C ALA A 19 0.58 10.44 -1.87
N GLU A 20 1.06 11.51 -2.51
CA GLU A 20 0.22 12.66 -2.78
C GLU A 20 -0.94 12.30 -3.71
N ARG A 21 -0.66 11.50 -4.74
CA ARG A 21 -1.72 11.04 -5.65
C ARG A 21 -2.74 10.18 -4.91
N CYS A 22 -2.31 9.47 -3.89
CA CYS A 22 -3.21 8.64 -3.09
C CYS A 22 -3.94 9.42 -2.00
N GLY A 23 -3.61 10.70 -1.82
CA GLY A 23 -4.25 11.53 -0.81
C GLY A 23 -3.63 11.41 0.57
N THR A 24 -2.37 11.01 0.64
CA THR A 24 -1.65 10.90 1.92
C THR A 24 -0.28 11.56 1.78
N THR A 25 0.62 11.30 2.70
CA THR A 25 1.96 11.88 2.68
C THR A 25 3.00 10.79 2.53
N GLY A 26 4.18 11.16 2.02
CA GLY A 26 5.29 10.22 1.93
C GLY A 26 5.69 9.69 3.28
N LYS A 27 5.64 10.55 4.31
CA LYS A 27 5.95 10.13 5.67
C LYS A 27 4.98 9.04 6.16
N TYR A 28 3.68 9.22 5.91
CA TYR A 28 2.70 8.23 6.29
C TYR A 28 2.90 6.95 5.49
N LEU A 29 3.19 7.08 4.21
CA LEU A 29 3.42 5.93 3.34
C LEU A 29 4.59 5.09 3.86
N ARG A 30 5.70 5.73 4.18
CA ARG A 30 6.88 5.02 4.65
C ARG A 30 6.73 4.50 6.08
N GLY A 31 6.05 5.25 6.93
CA GLY A 31 5.95 4.92 8.34
C GLY A 31 4.85 3.93 8.68
N HIS A 32 3.74 3.98 7.96
CA HIS A 32 2.57 3.17 8.32
C HIS A 32 2.11 2.24 7.21
N ILE A 33 2.16 2.70 5.96
CA ILE A 33 1.64 1.89 4.86
C ILE A 33 2.64 0.79 4.50
N LYS A 34 3.91 1.17 4.31
CA LYS A 34 4.93 0.20 3.93
C LYS A 34 5.08 -0.90 4.98
N CYS A 35 4.99 -0.54 6.24
CA CYS A 35 5.18 -1.47 7.35
C CYS A 35 3.88 -2.13 7.81
N ALA A 36 2.76 -1.74 7.23
CA ALA A 36 1.44 -2.29 7.55
C ALA A 36 1.10 -2.18 9.03
N THR A 37 1.52 -1.09 9.68
CA THR A 37 1.24 -0.88 11.09
C THR A 37 -0.19 -0.44 11.33
N ARG A 38 -0.88 0.03 10.30
CA ARG A 38 -2.27 0.45 10.38
C ARG A 38 -2.99 0.05 9.10
N ILE A 39 -4.25 -0.29 9.23
CA ILE A 39 -5.10 -0.59 8.08
C ILE A 39 -5.74 0.73 7.63
N PRO A 40 -5.45 1.19 6.41
CA PRO A 40 -6.00 2.46 5.95
C PRO A 40 -7.46 2.32 5.55
N ARG A 41 -8.11 3.47 5.32
CA ARG A 41 -9.47 3.48 4.82
C ARG A 41 -9.56 2.81 3.44
N PRO A 42 -10.72 2.24 3.11
CA PRO A 42 -10.86 1.60 1.79
C PRO A 42 -10.54 2.53 0.63
N ALA A 43 -10.84 3.83 0.74
CA ALA A 43 -10.52 4.77 -0.32
C ALA A 43 -9.02 4.86 -0.55
N LEU A 44 -8.24 4.86 0.52
CA LEU A 44 -6.78 4.89 0.38
C LEU A 44 -6.24 3.58 -0.20
N MET A 45 -6.80 2.46 0.23
CA MET A 45 -6.38 1.16 -0.31
C MET A 45 -6.64 1.09 -1.80
N LYS A 46 -7.79 1.56 -2.26
CA LYS A 46 -8.10 1.60 -3.69
C LYS A 46 -7.15 2.52 -4.43
N ALA A 47 -6.81 3.66 -3.84
CA ALA A 47 -5.90 4.60 -4.46
C ALA A 47 -4.49 4.02 -4.57
N LEU A 48 -4.05 3.29 -3.56
CA LEU A 48 -2.73 2.64 -3.60
C LEU A 48 -2.62 1.70 -4.80
N ALA A 49 -3.67 0.95 -5.08
CA ALA A 49 -3.68 0.07 -6.24
C ALA A 49 -3.77 0.86 -7.54
N ALA A 50 -4.69 1.81 -7.60
CA ALA A 50 -4.95 2.56 -8.84
C ALA A 50 -3.75 3.41 -9.24
N GLU A 51 -3.10 4.07 -8.29
CA GLU A 51 -2.00 4.97 -8.59
C GLU A 51 -0.68 4.26 -8.84
N SER A 52 -0.65 2.95 -8.64
CA SER A 52 0.53 2.15 -8.97
C SER A 52 0.61 1.82 -10.46
N HIS A 53 -0.42 2.21 -11.23
CA HIS A 53 -0.49 1.98 -12.66
C HIS A 53 -0.35 0.49 -13.02
N GLY A 54 -0.98 -0.36 -12.23
CA GLY A 54 -1.01 -1.78 -12.49
C GLY A 54 0.11 -2.58 -11.86
N ALA A 55 1.07 -1.91 -11.22
CA ALA A 55 2.16 -2.62 -10.57
C ALA A 55 1.68 -3.40 -9.34
N VAL A 56 0.69 -2.84 -8.64
CA VAL A 56 0.12 -3.45 -7.44
C VAL A 56 -1.39 -3.54 -7.65
N SER A 57 -1.94 -4.73 -7.51
CA SER A 57 -3.39 -4.92 -7.63
C SER A 57 -4.05 -4.61 -6.29
N LEU A 58 -5.38 -4.48 -6.33
CA LEU A 58 -6.14 -4.30 -5.09
C LEU A 58 -5.96 -5.51 -4.17
N ASP A 59 -5.90 -6.71 -4.75
CA ASP A 59 -5.63 -7.91 -3.97
C ASP A 59 -4.27 -7.83 -3.29
N ASP A 60 -3.26 -7.32 -4.00
CA ASP A 60 -1.94 -7.15 -3.40
C ASP A 60 -1.97 -6.20 -2.22
N VAL A 61 -2.77 -5.12 -2.33
CA VAL A 61 -2.93 -4.18 -1.22
C VAL A 61 -3.59 -4.88 -0.03
N PHE A 62 -4.65 -5.62 -0.28
CA PHE A 62 -5.33 -6.35 0.79
C PHE A 62 -4.41 -7.34 1.47
N ARG A 63 -3.60 -8.06 0.68
CA ARG A 63 -2.66 -9.03 1.25
C ARG A 63 -1.59 -8.36 2.09
N HIS A 64 -1.16 -7.18 1.67
CA HIS A 64 -0.18 -6.42 2.44
C HIS A 64 -0.70 -6.13 3.84
N PHE A 65 -2.00 -5.87 3.97
CA PHE A 65 -2.63 -5.60 5.26
C PHE A 65 -3.30 -6.85 5.84
N GLU A 66 -3.03 -8.01 5.23
CA GLU A 66 -3.50 -9.31 5.70
C GLU A 66 -5.03 -9.43 5.69
N LEU A 67 -5.66 -8.76 4.77
CA LEU A 67 -7.12 -8.81 4.66
C LEU A 67 -7.62 -9.98 3.84
N LEU A 68 -6.75 -10.58 3.00
CA LEU A 68 -7.12 -11.73 2.17
C LEU A 68 -6.54 -13.05 2.65
N ASP A 69 -5.68 -13.01 3.66
CA ASP A 69 -5.06 -14.21 4.22
C ASP A 69 -5.80 -14.70 5.44
N SER A 70 -7.07 -14.41 5.51
CA SER A 70 -7.84 -14.70 6.70
C SER A 70 -7.90 -16.19 7.02
N GLU A 71 -7.81 -17.03 6.02
CA GLU A 71 -7.87 -18.46 6.29
C GLU A 71 -6.70 -18.94 7.14
N GLU A 72 -5.52 -18.40 6.90
CA GLU A 72 -4.36 -18.73 7.74
C GLU A 72 -4.53 -18.16 9.12
N SER A 73 -5.02 -16.95 9.20
CA SER A 73 -5.24 -16.31 10.48
C SER A 73 -6.29 -17.04 11.29
N ALA A 74 -7.28 -17.57 10.62
CA ALA A 74 -8.35 -18.28 11.31
C ALA A 74 -7.86 -19.57 11.93
N ALA A 75 -6.84 -20.12 11.36
CA ALA A 75 -6.26 -21.33 11.93
C ALA A 75 -5.50 -20.99 13.19
#